data_0cfb05caadd43825b7f9695f077a6bac
#
_entry.id   0cfb05caadd43825b7f9695f077a6bac
#
_cell.length_a   1.000
_cell.length_b   1.000
_cell.length_c   1.000
_cell.angle_alpha   90.00
_cell.angle_beta   90.00
_cell.angle_gamma   90.00
#
_symmetry.space_group_name_H-M   'P 1'
#
loop_
_entity.id
_entity.type
_entity.pdbx_description
1 polymer ?
#
loop_
_entity_poly.entity_id
_entity_poly.type
_entity_poly.pdbx_seq_one_letter_code
_entity_poly.pdbx_strand_id
1 'polypeptide(L)'
;MKRSLAIIALSTVFLSTAAFAQSAAEKTGVNSTLGIAPKTEDFIKEAAMSDMLEIEAAKIAQTKGDAQEKTFASEMITDHTKTSTELKSMVSGEMKAALPTALDDSSEKKLGKLRDSKPEDFAAEYDPMQVSAHKDAVSLFERYAKGGEDPKLKDWAGKTLPTLQHHLAMAEDMNKNRK
;
A
#
# COMPACT_ATOMS: atom_id res chain seq x y z
N MET A 1 -47.92 46.18 -26.88
CA MET A 1 -47.60 44.74 -26.80
C MET A 1 -46.13 44.63 -26.32
N LYS A 2 -45.90 44.37 -25.01
CA LYS A 2 -44.57 44.22 -24.44
C LYS A 2 -44.27 42.74 -24.35
N ARG A 3 -43.23 42.28 -25.07
CA ARG A 3 -42.74 40.88 -24.98
C ARG A 3 -41.64 40.79 -23.96
N SER A 4 -41.93 40.14 -22.83
CA SER A 4 -40.93 39.84 -21.82
C SER A 4 -40.15 38.59 -22.26
N LEU A 5 -38.81 38.72 -22.45
CA LEU A 5 -37.92 37.60 -22.61
C LEU A 5 -37.56 37.07 -21.21
N ALA A 6 -37.96 35.85 -20.90
CA ALA A 6 -37.50 35.13 -19.74
C ALA A 6 -36.14 34.48 -20.09
N ILE A 7 -35.07 34.93 -19.40
CA ILE A 7 -33.75 34.32 -19.45
C ILE A 7 -33.76 33.15 -18.47
N ILE A 8 -33.78 31.93 -18.96
CA ILE A 8 -33.59 30.73 -18.16
C ILE A 8 -32.08 30.54 -17.95
N ALA A 9 -31.58 30.88 -16.76
CA ALA A 9 -30.23 30.58 -16.39
C ALA A 9 -30.12 29.08 -16.07
N LEU A 10 -29.52 28.33 -16.98
CA LEU A 10 -29.20 26.91 -16.78
C LEU A 10 -27.96 26.80 -15.90
N SER A 11 -28.16 26.64 -14.59
CA SER A 11 -27.10 26.39 -13.64
C SER A 11 -26.61 24.93 -13.81
N THR A 12 -25.53 24.74 -14.53
CA THR A 12 -24.83 23.45 -14.58
C THR A 12 -24.11 23.23 -13.26
N VAL A 13 -24.72 22.45 -12.39
CA VAL A 13 -24.05 21.89 -11.21
C VAL A 13 -23.03 20.86 -11.70
N PHE A 14 -21.75 21.25 -11.77
CA PHE A 14 -20.67 20.29 -11.86
C PHE A 14 -20.61 19.53 -10.54
N LEU A 15 -21.24 18.36 -10.45
CA LEU A 15 -20.86 17.36 -9.48
C LEU A 15 -19.44 16.91 -9.87
N SER A 16 -18.44 17.51 -9.22
CA SER A 16 -17.11 16.95 -9.16
C SER A 16 -17.22 15.62 -8.39
N THR A 17 -17.36 14.53 -9.12
CA THR A 17 -17.01 13.22 -8.60
C THR A 17 -15.50 13.29 -8.31
N ALA A 18 -15.13 13.56 -7.07
CA ALA A 18 -13.78 13.32 -6.59
C ALA A 18 -13.59 11.80 -6.67
N ALA A 19 -13.26 11.32 -7.87
CA ALA A 19 -12.70 10.00 -8.01
C ALA A 19 -11.37 10.04 -7.28
N PHE A 20 -11.23 9.31 -6.21
CA PHE A 20 -9.97 9.04 -5.51
C PHE A 20 -9.07 8.18 -6.42
N ALA A 21 -8.78 8.70 -7.60
CA ALA A 21 -7.77 8.14 -8.48
C ALA A 21 -6.43 8.52 -7.88
N GLN A 22 -5.62 7.53 -7.56
CA GLN A 22 -4.21 7.70 -7.24
C GLN A 22 -3.61 8.70 -8.23
N SER A 23 -2.84 9.68 -7.75
CA SER A 23 -2.26 10.68 -8.64
C SER A 23 -1.42 9.98 -9.72
N ALA A 24 -1.48 10.47 -10.95
CA ALA A 24 -0.73 9.87 -12.05
C ALA A 24 0.78 9.80 -11.75
N ALA A 25 1.31 10.80 -11.05
CA ALA A 25 2.70 10.86 -10.65
C ALA A 25 3.07 9.78 -9.62
N GLU A 26 2.17 9.44 -8.69
CA GLU A 26 2.40 8.34 -7.75
C GLU A 26 2.32 6.99 -8.47
N LYS A 27 1.26 6.78 -9.24
CA LYS A 27 1.06 5.53 -10.00
C LYS A 27 2.21 5.19 -10.97
N THR A 28 2.86 6.20 -11.54
CA THR A 28 3.99 6.03 -12.47
C THR A 28 5.35 5.98 -11.78
N GLY A 29 5.42 6.12 -10.44
CA GLY A 29 6.65 6.15 -9.66
C GLY A 29 7.47 7.44 -9.79
N VAL A 30 6.93 8.48 -10.44
CA VAL A 30 7.63 9.77 -10.58
C VAL A 30 7.87 10.41 -9.21
N ASN A 31 6.87 10.41 -8.33
CA ASN A 31 7.02 10.93 -6.98
C ASN A 31 8.07 10.17 -6.18
N SER A 32 8.09 8.84 -6.30
CA SER A 32 9.09 7.99 -5.65
C SER A 32 10.50 8.34 -6.11
N THR A 33 10.71 8.47 -7.43
CA THR A 33 12.02 8.82 -8.02
C THR A 33 12.50 10.20 -7.58
N LEU A 34 11.59 11.17 -7.42
CA LEU A 34 11.90 12.54 -7.03
C LEU A 34 11.89 12.78 -5.50
N GLY A 35 11.58 11.76 -4.69
CA GLY A 35 11.46 11.88 -3.25
C GLY A 35 10.29 12.75 -2.78
N ILE A 36 9.26 12.93 -3.63
CA ILE A 36 8.07 13.73 -3.34
C ILE A 36 7.09 12.90 -2.51
N ALA A 37 6.56 13.50 -1.43
CA ALA A 37 5.54 12.84 -0.62
C ALA A 37 4.25 12.63 -1.45
N PRO A 38 3.59 11.46 -1.32
CA PRO A 38 2.27 11.26 -1.91
C PRO A 38 1.22 12.14 -1.22
N LYS A 39 0.09 12.34 -1.88
CA LYS A 39 -1.10 12.90 -1.23
C LYS A 39 -1.56 11.96 -0.12
N THR A 40 -2.27 12.52 0.87
CA THR A 40 -2.75 11.73 2.03
C THR A 40 -3.61 10.54 1.61
N GLU A 41 -4.50 10.70 0.66
CA GLU A 41 -5.37 9.63 0.16
C GLU A 41 -4.56 8.53 -0.55
N ASP A 42 -3.56 8.90 -1.35
CA ASP A 42 -2.67 7.95 -2.02
C ASP A 42 -1.86 7.15 -0.98
N PHE A 43 -1.31 7.84 0.03
CA PHE A 43 -0.60 7.18 1.12
C PHE A 43 -1.46 6.17 1.87
N ILE A 44 -2.70 6.57 2.27
CA ILE A 44 -3.64 5.68 2.96
C ILE A 44 -3.93 4.44 2.11
N LYS A 45 -4.22 4.65 0.83
CA LYS A 45 -4.54 3.56 -0.10
C LYS A 45 -3.37 2.59 -0.28
N GLU A 46 -2.17 3.12 -0.53
CA GLU A 46 -0.98 2.30 -0.79
C GLU A 46 -0.52 1.57 0.47
N ALA A 47 -0.51 2.22 1.63
CA ALA A 47 -0.18 1.58 2.90
C ALA A 47 -1.16 0.45 3.25
N ALA A 48 -2.47 0.69 3.11
CA ALA A 48 -3.47 -0.34 3.37
C ALA A 48 -3.41 -1.49 2.35
N MET A 49 -3.13 -1.21 1.07
CA MET A 49 -2.96 -2.23 0.02
C MET A 49 -1.72 -3.09 0.29
N SER A 50 -0.62 -2.47 0.72
CA SER A 50 0.60 -3.16 1.14
C SER A 50 0.32 -4.12 2.31
N ASP A 51 -0.31 -3.63 3.39
CA ASP A 51 -0.67 -4.48 4.54
C ASP A 51 -1.52 -5.69 4.13
N MET A 52 -2.52 -5.48 3.28
CA MET A 52 -3.38 -6.57 2.79
C MET A 52 -2.60 -7.60 1.99
N LEU A 53 -1.72 -7.16 1.08
CA LEU A 53 -0.87 -8.05 0.28
C LEU A 53 0.06 -8.86 1.17
N GLU A 54 0.74 -8.20 2.12
CA GLU A 54 1.72 -8.83 3.00
C GLU A 54 1.08 -9.87 3.93
N ILE A 55 -0.08 -9.56 4.51
CA ILE A 55 -0.82 -10.52 5.35
C ILE A 55 -1.20 -11.78 4.55
N GLU A 56 -1.73 -11.61 3.33
CA GLU A 56 -2.14 -12.75 2.50
C GLU A 56 -0.93 -13.54 1.97
N ALA A 57 0.15 -12.88 1.56
CA ALA A 57 1.39 -13.53 1.15
C ALA A 57 2.02 -14.33 2.30
N ALA A 58 2.04 -13.77 3.50
CA ALA A 58 2.55 -14.42 4.69
C ALA A 58 1.72 -15.65 5.08
N LYS A 59 0.39 -15.62 4.96
CA LYS A 59 -0.47 -16.81 5.16
C LYS A 59 -0.11 -17.94 4.19
N ILE A 60 0.21 -17.62 2.95
CA ILE A 60 0.67 -18.63 1.97
C ILE A 60 2.03 -19.16 2.40
N ALA A 61 2.96 -18.31 2.82
CA ALA A 61 4.29 -18.71 3.28
C ALA A 61 4.25 -19.60 4.52
N GLN A 62 3.27 -19.42 5.42
CA GLN A 62 3.06 -20.33 6.56
C GLN A 62 2.76 -21.78 6.13
N THR A 63 2.20 -21.98 4.95
CA THR A 63 1.86 -23.32 4.44
C THR A 63 2.94 -23.89 3.54
N LYS A 64 3.57 -23.07 2.69
CA LYS A 64 4.48 -23.51 1.62
C LYS A 64 5.95 -23.23 1.91
N GLY A 65 6.24 -22.22 2.72
CA GLY A 65 7.60 -21.79 3.01
C GLY A 65 8.41 -22.78 3.83
N ASP A 66 9.71 -22.60 3.81
CA ASP A 66 10.63 -23.29 4.72
C ASP A 66 10.63 -22.66 6.13
N ALA A 67 11.53 -23.06 6.99
CA ALA A 67 11.59 -22.59 8.37
C ALA A 67 11.89 -21.09 8.47
N GLN A 68 12.75 -20.55 7.60
CA GLN A 68 13.12 -19.13 7.60
C GLN A 68 11.95 -18.28 7.10
N GLU A 69 11.33 -18.67 5.97
CA GLU A 69 10.15 -18.00 5.42
C GLU A 69 8.95 -18.03 6.38
N LYS A 70 8.72 -19.15 7.08
CA LYS A 70 7.65 -19.25 8.10
C LYS A 70 7.91 -18.33 9.30
N THR A 71 9.14 -18.20 9.73
CA THR A 71 9.50 -17.26 10.81
C THR A 71 9.24 -15.83 10.37
N PHE A 72 9.74 -15.43 9.20
CA PHE A 72 9.47 -14.14 8.61
C PHE A 72 7.96 -13.88 8.44
N ALA A 73 7.23 -14.84 7.88
CA ALA A 73 5.79 -14.72 7.68
C ALA A 73 4.99 -14.53 8.98
N SER A 74 5.43 -15.13 10.09
CA SER A 74 4.78 -14.90 11.40
C SER A 74 4.92 -13.46 11.87
N GLU A 75 6.08 -12.86 11.66
CA GLU A 75 6.34 -11.46 11.96
C GLU A 75 5.52 -10.54 11.04
N MET A 76 5.49 -10.84 9.72
CA MET A 76 4.67 -10.11 8.76
C MET A 76 3.19 -10.07 9.14
N ILE A 77 2.60 -11.22 9.50
CA ILE A 77 1.19 -11.26 9.93
C ILE A 77 0.97 -10.38 11.16
N THR A 78 1.87 -10.45 12.13
CA THR A 78 1.75 -9.69 13.38
C THR A 78 1.82 -8.19 13.13
N ASP A 79 2.87 -7.74 12.46
CA ASP A 79 3.17 -6.33 12.30
C ASP A 79 2.25 -5.66 11.28
N HIS A 80 1.97 -6.31 10.14
CA HIS A 80 1.03 -5.75 9.15
C HIS A 80 -0.43 -5.78 9.60
N THR A 81 -0.82 -6.70 10.50
CA THR A 81 -2.14 -6.63 11.16
C THR A 81 -2.23 -5.44 12.11
N LYS A 82 -1.15 -5.17 12.85
CA LYS A 82 -1.05 -4.01 13.73
C LYS A 82 -1.12 -2.70 12.94
N THR A 83 -0.30 -2.53 11.90
CA THR A 83 -0.28 -1.32 11.07
C THR A 83 -1.61 -1.09 10.37
N SER A 84 -2.23 -2.13 9.83
CA SER A 84 -3.58 -2.08 9.25
C SER A 84 -4.64 -1.60 10.25
N THR A 85 -4.58 -2.09 11.49
CA THR A 85 -5.51 -1.69 12.56
C THR A 85 -5.29 -0.24 12.99
N GLU A 86 -4.04 0.16 13.16
CA GLU A 86 -3.65 1.53 13.51
C GLU A 86 -4.09 2.52 12.42
N LEU A 87 -3.78 2.25 11.16
CA LEU A 87 -4.19 3.08 10.03
C LEU A 87 -5.70 3.25 9.97
N LYS A 88 -6.47 2.15 10.05
CA LYS A 88 -7.94 2.20 10.08
C LYS A 88 -8.51 3.02 11.24
N SER A 89 -7.85 3.03 12.38
CA SER A 89 -8.26 3.82 13.55
C SER A 89 -8.00 5.32 13.39
N MET A 90 -7.03 5.69 12.58
CA MET A 90 -6.63 7.08 12.36
C MET A 90 -7.44 7.78 11.28
N VAL A 91 -7.96 7.04 10.30
CA VAL A 91 -8.72 7.62 9.19
C VAL A 91 -10.19 7.78 9.54
N SER A 92 -10.75 8.94 9.21
CA SER A 92 -12.17 9.28 9.48
C SER A 92 -12.73 10.14 8.34
N GLY A 93 -14.06 10.33 8.34
CA GLY A 93 -14.73 11.15 7.33
C GLY A 93 -14.43 10.68 5.90
N GLU A 94 -14.09 11.62 5.04
CA GLU A 94 -13.82 11.37 3.62
C GLU A 94 -12.57 10.51 3.40
N MET A 95 -11.57 10.58 4.26
CA MET A 95 -10.36 9.76 4.16
C MET A 95 -10.65 8.25 4.26
N LYS A 96 -11.76 7.83 4.89
CA LYS A 96 -12.16 6.41 4.89
C LYS A 96 -12.41 5.85 3.49
N ALA A 97 -12.79 6.68 2.55
CA ALA A 97 -13.01 6.27 1.16
C ALA A 97 -11.70 5.90 0.43
N ALA A 98 -10.55 6.30 0.96
CA ALA A 98 -9.25 5.90 0.44
C ALA A 98 -8.84 4.49 0.87
N LEU A 99 -9.46 3.91 1.92
CA LEU A 99 -9.17 2.54 2.34
C LEU A 99 -9.70 1.53 1.31
N PRO A 100 -8.84 0.68 0.73
CA PRO A 100 -9.28 -0.36 -0.18
C PRO A 100 -10.12 -1.41 0.57
N THR A 101 -11.11 -1.97 -0.12
CA THR A 101 -11.95 -3.06 0.39
C THR A 101 -11.53 -4.43 -0.15
N ALA A 102 -10.67 -4.45 -1.17
CA ALA A 102 -10.11 -5.63 -1.79
C ALA A 102 -8.74 -5.32 -2.38
N LEU A 103 -7.95 -6.34 -2.62
CA LEU A 103 -6.69 -6.22 -3.36
C LEU A 103 -6.95 -5.82 -4.82
N ASP A 104 -5.99 -5.13 -5.41
CA ASP A 104 -6.01 -4.84 -6.83
C ASP A 104 -5.56 -6.06 -7.68
N ASP A 105 -5.80 -6.01 -8.99
CA ASP A 105 -5.45 -7.09 -9.93
C ASP A 105 -3.96 -7.44 -9.90
N SER A 106 -3.08 -6.46 -9.67
CA SER A 106 -1.63 -6.67 -9.60
C SER A 106 -1.26 -7.49 -8.36
N SER A 107 -1.82 -7.14 -7.22
CA SER A 107 -1.63 -7.83 -5.94
C SER A 107 -2.22 -9.24 -5.98
N GLU A 108 -3.44 -9.40 -6.53
CA GLU A 108 -4.05 -10.73 -6.73
C GLU A 108 -3.22 -11.61 -7.66
N LYS A 109 -2.63 -11.06 -8.72
CA LYS A 109 -1.73 -11.79 -9.62
C LYS A 109 -0.46 -12.25 -8.91
N LYS A 110 0.13 -11.43 -8.04
CA LYS A 110 1.29 -11.82 -7.21
C LYS A 110 0.92 -12.98 -6.28
N LEU A 111 -0.21 -12.86 -5.56
CA LEU A 111 -0.69 -13.93 -4.68
C LEU A 111 -1.04 -15.21 -5.46
N GLY A 112 -1.63 -15.09 -6.65
CA GLY A 112 -1.89 -16.20 -7.54
C GLY A 112 -0.63 -16.99 -7.85
N LYS A 113 0.46 -16.32 -8.23
CA LYS A 113 1.75 -16.98 -8.46
C LYS A 113 2.26 -17.73 -7.23
N LEU A 114 2.15 -17.15 -6.04
CA LEU A 114 2.55 -17.81 -4.80
C LEU A 114 1.67 -19.04 -4.49
N ARG A 115 0.35 -18.92 -4.70
CA ARG A 115 -0.58 -20.04 -4.50
C ARG A 115 -0.33 -21.19 -5.47
N ASP A 116 0.01 -20.89 -6.71
CA ASP A 116 0.18 -21.85 -7.79
C ASP A 116 1.61 -22.45 -7.84
N SER A 117 2.60 -21.79 -7.20
CA SER A 117 3.97 -22.29 -7.14
C SER A 117 4.03 -23.65 -6.44
N LYS A 118 4.93 -24.52 -6.89
CA LYS A 118 5.25 -25.73 -6.14
C LYS A 118 6.07 -25.39 -4.89
N PRO A 119 6.06 -26.26 -3.85
CA PRO A 119 6.86 -26.00 -2.64
C PRO A 119 8.34 -25.73 -2.94
N GLU A 120 8.93 -26.45 -3.88
CA GLU A 120 10.33 -26.29 -4.29
C GLU A 120 10.62 -24.97 -5.01
N ASP A 121 9.62 -24.35 -5.64
CA ASP A 121 9.72 -23.10 -6.40
C ASP A 121 9.26 -21.89 -5.58
N PHE A 122 8.66 -22.10 -4.39
CA PHE A 122 8.01 -21.07 -3.61
C PHE A 122 8.97 -19.93 -3.22
N ALA A 123 10.15 -20.28 -2.74
CA ALA A 123 11.16 -19.31 -2.34
C ALA A 123 11.62 -18.39 -3.49
N ALA A 124 11.73 -18.94 -4.70
CA ALA A 124 12.12 -18.18 -5.88
C ALA A 124 11.10 -17.11 -6.29
N GLU A 125 9.83 -17.29 -5.93
CA GLU A 125 8.76 -16.31 -6.15
C GLU A 125 8.57 -15.39 -4.93
N TYR A 126 8.60 -15.94 -3.71
CA TYR A 126 8.31 -15.22 -2.47
C TYR A 126 9.41 -14.25 -2.06
N ASP A 127 10.67 -14.69 -1.99
CA ASP A 127 11.76 -13.88 -1.45
C ASP A 127 12.00 -12.59 -2.26
N PRO A 128 12.12 -12.61 -3.61
CA PRO A 128 12.27 -11.38 -4.38
C PRO A 128 11.03 -10.50 -4.35
N MET A 129 9.82 -11.09 -4.22
CA MET A 129 8.58 -10.33 -4.05
C MET A 129 8.62 -9.55 -2.75
N GLN A 130 9.05 -10.18 -1.63
CA GLN A 130 9.17 -9.53 -0.33
C GLN A 130 10.18 -8.38 -0.35
N VAL A 131 11.34 -8.57 -0.98
CA VAL A 131 12.33 -7.49 -1.16
C VAL A 131 11.74 -6.31 -1.92
N SER A 132 11.03 -6.57 -3.04
CA SER A 132 10.42 -5.50 -3.83
C SER A 132 9.35 -4.75 -3.04
N ALA A 133 8.43 -5.48 -2.42
CA ALA A 133 7.32 -4.88 -1.68
C ALA A 133 7.81 -4.03 -0.49
N HIS A 134 8.83 -4.49 0.24
CA HIS A 134 9.38 -3.73 1.36
C HIS A 134 10.21 -2.52 0.90
N LYS A 135 10.90 -2.57 -0.24
CA LYS A 135 11.52 -1.37 -0.82
C LYS A 135 10.50 -0.30 -1.17
N ASP A 136 9.39 -0.69 -1.76
CA ASP A 136 8.30 0.22 -2.09
C ASP A 136 7.67 0.81 -0.82
N ALA A 137 7.39 -0.03 0.19
CA ALA A 137 6.83 0.41 1.47
C ALA A 137 7.78 1.36 2.24
N VAL A 138 9.07 1.04 2.33
CA VAL A 138 10.07 1.92 2.96
C VAL A 138 10.11 3.28 2.25
N SER A 139 10.17 3.29 0.92
CA SER A 139 10.15 4.53 0.13
C SER A 139 8.88 5.34 0.37
N LEU A 140 7.71 4.70 0.38
CA LEU A 140 6.41 5.34 0.62
C LEU A 140 6.37 6.01 2.00
N PHE A 141 6.69 5.25 3.05
CA PHE A 141 6.65 5.73 4.42
C PHE A 141 7.71 6.79 4.71
N GLU A 142 8.92 6.66 4.16
CA GLU A 142 9.97 7.67 4.28
C GLU A 142 9.56 9.01 3.67
N ARG A 143 9.00 9.00 2.46
CA ARG A 143 8.53 10.21 1.77
C ARG A 143 7.38 10.85 2.54
N TYR A 144 6.42 10.06 3.04
CA TYR A 144 5.29 10.60 3.79
C TYR A 144 5.70 11.11 5.17
N ALA A 145 6.60 10.44 5.88
CA ALA A 145 7.16 10.91 7.15
C ALA A 145 7.89 12.26 7.02
N LYS A 146 8.51 12.53 5.86
CA LYS A 146 9.19 13.80 5.59
C LYS A 146 8.22 14.91 5.17
N GLY A 147 7.32 14.63 4.25
CA GLY A 147 6.53 15.65 3.55
C GLY A 147 5.01 15.46 3.56
N GLY A 148 4.48 14.49 4.31
CA GLY A 148 3.04 14.23 4.38
C GLY A 148 2.25 15.40 4.95
N GLU A 149 1.05 15.63 4.44
CA GLU A 149 0.19 16.76 4.79
C GLU A 149 -0.56 16.55 6.11
N ASP A 150 -1.01 15.32 6.42
CA ASP A 150 -1.68 15.00 7.68
C ASP A 150 -0.66 14.77 8.79
N PRO A 151 -0.61 15.60 9.86
CA PRO A 151 0.40 15.48 10.90
C PRO A 151 0.37 14.16 11.68
N LYS A 152 -0.83 13.58 11.84
CA LYS A 152 -1.04 12.34 12.60
C LYS A 152 -0.50 11.13 11.81
N LEU A 153 -0.85 11.06 10.53
CA LEU A 153 -0.34 10.02 9.63
C LEU A 153 1.15 10.19 9.36
N LYS A 154 1.64 11.41 9.28
CA LYS A 154 3.07 11.71 9.14
C LYS A 154 3.88 11.19 10.34
N ASP A 155 3.44 11.44 11.55
CA ASP A 155 4.07 10.93 12.77
C ASP A 155 4.01 9.40 12.83
N TRP A 156 2.86 8.82 12.50
CA TRP A 156 2.70 7.37 12.42
C TRP A 156 3.62 6.73 11.37
N ALA A 157 3.72 7.32 10.19
CA ALA A 157 4.63 6.85 9.15
C ALA A 157 6.09 6.85 9.63
N GLY A 158 6.52 7.90 10.31
CA GLY A 158 7.86 7.96 10.91
C GLY A 158 8.11 6.91 11.98
N LYS A 159 7.10 6.58 12.79
CA LYS A 159 7.19 5.54 13.84
C LYS A 159 7.17 4.13 13.27
N THR A 160 6.51 3.91 12.15
CA THR A 160 6.40 2.60 11.48
C THR A 160 7.63 2.30 10.62
N LEU A 161 8.27 3.32 10.08
CA LEU A 161 9.40 3.18 9.15
C LEU A 161 10.53 2.26 9.65
N PRO A 162 10.99 2.30 10.91
CA PRO A 162 12.03 1.38 11.39
C PRO A 162 11.64 -0.10 11.29
N THR A 163 10.38 -0.44 11.54
CA THR A 163 9.86 -1.82 11.40
C THR A 163 9.93 -2.26 9.94
N LEU A 164 9.48 -1.42 9.00
CA LEU A 164 9.55 -1.73 7.58
C LEU A 164 11.00 -1.89 7.07
N GLN A 165 11.93 -1.09 7.59
CA GLN A 165 13.36 -1.22 7.30
C GLN A 165 13.94 -2.53 7.85
N HIS A 166 13.51 -2.96 9.03
CA HIS A 166 13.87 -4.27 9.59
C HIS A 166 13.36 -5.42 8.71
N HIS A 167 12.09 -5.38 8.31
CA HIS A 167 11.51 -6.37 7.39
C HIS A 167 12.25 -6.43 6.06
N LEU A 168 12.62 -5.26 5.50
CA LEU A 168 13.43 -5.21 4.27
C LEU A 168 14.76 -5.93 4.45
N ALA A 169 15.46 -5.68 5.55
CA ALA A 169 16.75 -6.33 5.82
C ALA A 169 16.59 -7.85 5.93
N MET A 170 15.54 -8.33 6.60
CA MET A 170 15.24 -9.76 6.69
C MET A 170 14.92 -10.38 5.32
N ALA A 171 14.10 -9.70 4.50
CA ALA A 171 13.76 -10.14 3.16
C ALA A 171 14.99 -10.19 2.24
N GLU A 172 15.88 -9.19 2.32
CA GLU A 172 17.14 -9.17 1.56
C GLU A 172 18.08 -10.31 1.99
N ASP A 173 18.13 -10.63 3.28
CA ASP A 173 18.92 -11.76 3.79
C ASP A 173 18.37 -13.11 3.30
N MET A 174 17.05 -13.32 3.38
CA MET A 174 16.41 -14.51 2.80
C MET A 174 16.76 -14.68 1.33
N ASN A 175 16.53 -13.64 0.53
CA ASN A 175 16.75 -13.68 -0.92
C ASN A 175 18.23 -13.86 -1.31
N LYS A 176 19.17 -13.38 -0.49
CA LYS A 176 20.62 -13.55 -0.71
C LYS A 176 21.07 -14.98 -0.43
N ASN A 177 20.54 -15.61 0.60
CA ASN A 177 20.94 -16.95 1.03
C ASN A 177 20.47 -18.06 0.08
N ARG A 178 19.65 -17.74 -0.94
CA ARG A 178 19.15 -18.63 -1.99
C ARG A 178 20.00 -18.64 -3.27
N LYS A 179 20.94 -17.71 -3.40
CA LYS A 179 21.85 -17.60 -4.55
C LYS A 179 23.15 -18.35 -4.26
#